data_271a47139813d75832c2d1ac62f56195
#
_entry.id   271a47139813d75832c2d1ac62f56195
#
_cell.length_a   1.000
_cell.length_b   1.000
_cell.length_c   1.000
_cell.angle_alpha   90.00
_cell.angle_beta   90.00
_cell.angle_gamma   90.00
#
_symmetry.space_group_name_H-M   'P 1'
#
loop_
_entity.id
_entity.type
_entity.pdbx_description
1 polymer ?
#
loop_
_entity_poly.entity_id
_entity_poly.type
_entity_poly.pdbx_seq_one_letter_code
_entity_poly.pdbx_strand_id
1 'polypeptide(L)'
;MASNTDFIPETVINASGETMESVEQAANNANATDDLPDDVVLRVSHVSKTFKLPTEQAFGLKQAFINWTRGIKGYKEQRVLKDISFDVKRGDFFGIVGRNGSGKSTLLKLISGIYVPNSGQIEVKGKLVSFIELGVGFNPELTGRENVYLNGALLGFSRDEIDDMYDEIVEFAELEDFMDQKLKNYSSGMQVRLAFSVAIKARGDILVLDEVLAVGDEAFQRKCDNFFTNIKRDPTKTVILVTHNMGAVKKYCNKAILIKDGVIVESASKDAVADKYSLENLAVPVVASSSDSKEHKKKSDEPVYETGLNARVPLLRITPVSNRIVTSDDDFTFDIEYRFDEKKTPFYVAFSLLDMKRGGIPYDSDSVPLTKRGHQKIRFTLPMKLFNSTEFKIVASIRENYPDKEQRGTKLVAFTNDKNSCFFSVHNDYMRPDYALISPDQLPLKQEYVPVEDAPEEKTQTEDAQADSQA
;
A
#
# COMPACT_ATOMS: atom_id res chain seq x y z
N MET A 1 -40.92 32.78 48.00
CA MET A 1 -40.87 31.37 47.66
C MET A 1 -40.97 31.30 46.13
N ALA A 2 -39.87 31.26 45.45
CA ALA A 2 -39.80 31.11 43.98
C ALA A 2 -38.84 29.96 43.71
N SER A 3 -39.38 28.94 43.10
CA SER A 3 -38.68 27.70 42.74
C SER A 3 -37.70 27.95 41.59
N ASN A 4 -36.45 27.66 41.82
CA ASN A 4 -35.42 27.55 40.83
C ASN A 4 -35.73 26.35 39.92
N THR A 5 -35.99 26.56 38.68
CA THR A 5 -35.97 25.54 37.62
C THR A 5 -34.56 25.48 37.08
N ASP A 6 -33.88 24.38 37.35
CA ASP A 6 -32.56 24.03 36.79
C ASP A 6 -32.62 23.96 35.27
N PHE A 7 -31.83 24.86 34.66
CA PHE A 7 -31.56 24.84 33.21
C PHE A 7 -30.50 23.76 32.97
N ILE A 8 -30.89 22.64 32.38
CA ILE A 8 -29.97 21.62 31.85
C ILE A 8 -29.39 22.19 30.55
N PRO A 9 -28.08 22.39 30.44
CA PRO A 9 -27.51 22.88 29.19
C PRO A 9 -27.63 21.82 28.07
N GLU A 10 -28.09 22.28 26.92
CA GLU A 10 -28.13 21.51 25.68
C GLU A 10 -26.76 20.89 25.36
N THR A 11 -26.78 19.67 24.95
CA THR A 11 -25.68 18.81 24.57
C THR A 11 -24.69 19.53 23.65
N VAL A 12 -23.48 19.80 24.10
CA VAL A 12 -22.40 20.35 23.29
C VAL A 12 -21.94 19.25 22.33
N ILE A 13 -22.13 19.49 21.03
CA ILE A 13 -21.71 18.59 19.95
C ILE A 13 -20.37 19.11 19.39
N ASN A 14 -19.35 18.23 19.31
CA ASN A 14 -18.08 18.58 18.67
C ASN A 14 -18.19 18.64 17.13
N ALA A 15 -17.13 19.11 16.46
CA ALA A 15 -17.10 19.27 14.99
C ALA A 15 -17.33 17.97 14.19
N SER A 16 -17.29 16.80 14.83
CA SER A 16 -17.60 15.48 14.28
C SER A 16 -19.03 14.99 14.55
N GLY A 17 -19.84 15.76 15.30
CA GLY A 17 -21.25 15.44 15.58
C GLY A 17 -21.45 14.47 16.76
N GLU A 18 -20.48 14.36 17.66
CA GLU A 18 -20.50 13.47 18.84
C GLU A 18 -20.83 14.25 20.11
N THR A 19 -21.59 13.61 21.04
CA THR A 19 -21.98 14.21 22.30
C THR A 19 -20.91 14.08 23.36
N MET A 20 -20.84 15.02 24.31
CA MET A 20 -19.88 14.96 25.44
C MET A 20 -19.98 13.68 26.26
N GLU A 21 -21.16 13.05 26.38
CA GLU A 21 -21.34 11.75 27.02
C GLU A 21 -20.56 10.63 26.34
N SER A 22 -20.43 10.67 25.00
CA SER A 22 -19.64 9.67 24.26
C SER A 22 -18.13 9.85 24.47
N VAL A 23 -17.68 11.07 24.76
CA VAL A 23 -16.27 11.39 25.05
C VAL A 23 -15.91 10.99 26.50
N GLU A 24 -16.81 11.20 27.46
CA GLU A 24 -16.62 10.75 28.85
C GLU A 24 -16.68 9.23 29.01
N GLN A 25 -17.53 8.53 28.24
CA GLN A 25 -17.52 7.07 28.17
C GLN A 25 -16.23 6.52 27.56
N ALA A 26 -15.65 7.21 26.58
CA ALA A 26 -14.36 6.84 26.01
C ALA A 26 -13.20 7.03 27.01
N ALA A 27 -13.24 8.09 27.81
CA ALA A 27 -12.25 8.34 28.88
C ALA A 27 -12.37 7.32 30.03
N ASN A 28 -13.58 6.88 30.37
CA ASN A 28 -13.80 5.85 31.37
C ASN A 28 -13.43 4.44 30.91
N ASN A 29 -13.53 4.14 29.60
CA ASN A 29 -13.06 2.88 29.03
C ASN A 29 -11.51 2.79 28.95
N ALA A 30 -10.80 3.90 29.03
CA ALA A 30 -9.33 3.91 29.11
C ALA A 30 -8.78 3.36 30.43
N ASN A 31 -9.63 3.18 31.46
CA ASN A 31 -9.25 2.65 32.76
C ASN A 31 -9.51 1.14 32.95
N ALA A 32 -10.01 0.42 31.93
CA ALA A 32 -10.27 -1.03 31.99
C ALA A 32 -9.04 -1.87 31.53
N THR A 33 -7.84 -1.51 32.00
CA THR A 33 -6.59 -2.19 31.58
C THR A 33 -6.22 -3.42 32.40
N ASP A 34 -6.99 -3.75 33.47
CA ASP A 34 -6.64 -4.84 34.40
C ASP A 34 -7.03 -6.25 33.88
N ASP A 35 -7.84 -6.37 32.83
CA ASP A 35 -8.35 -7.66 32.33
C ASP A 35 -7.59 -8.23 31.11
N LEU A 36 -6.58 -7.51 30.58
CA LEU A 36 -5.80 -8.03 29.47
C LEU A 36 -4.76 -9.07 29.91
N PRO A 37 -4.63 -10.21 29.22
CA PRO A 37 -3.51 -11.12 29.44
C PRO A 37 -2.17 -10.39 29.38
N ASP A 38 -1.19 -10.82 30.18
CA ASP A 38 0.08 -10.10 30.33
C ASP A 38 0.88 -9.99 29.01
N ASP A 39 0.68 -10.88 28.08
CA ASP A 39 1.31 -10.89 26.79
C ASP A 39 0.56 -10.07 25.71
N VAL A 40 -0.69 -9.61 25.96
CA VAL A 40 -1.49 -8.82 25.02
C VAL A 40 -1.32 -7.33 25.33
N VAL A 41 -0.94 -6.54 24.33
CA VAL A 41 -0.74 -5.09 24.44
C VAL A 41 -1.81 -4.27 23.72
N LEU A 42 -2.53 -4.87 22.76
CA LEU A 42 -3.69 -4.29 22.11
C LEU A 42 -4.74 -5.37 21.92
N ARG A 43 -5.96 -5.09 22.34
CA ARG A 43 -7.16 -5.89 22.04
C ARG A 43 -8.20 -5.05 21.34
N VAL A 44 -8.68 -5.53 20.24
CA VAL A 44 -9.84 -4.99 19.50
C VAL A 44 -10.96 -6.02 19.58
N SER A 45 -12.10 -5.65 20.19
CA SER A 45 -13.21 -6.56 20.47
C SER A 45 -14.49 -6.05 19.85
N HIS A 46 -15.01 -6.77 18.83
CA HIS A 46 -16.30 -6.53 18.17
C HIS A 46 -16.50 -5.09 17.68
N VAL A 47 -15.42 -4.44 17.21
CA VAL A 47 -15.41 -3.03 16.81
C VAL A 47 -16.13 -2.83 15.47
N SER A 48 -17.09 -1.90 15.48
CA SER A 48 -17.76 -1.43 14.25
C SER A 48 -17.72 0.09 14.16
N LYS A 49 -17.59 0.62 12.95
CA LYS A 49 -17.64 2.07 12.67
C LYS A 49 -18.47 2.38 11.44
N THR A 50 -19.40 3.34 11.63
CA THR A 50 -20.31 3.83 10.58
C THR A 50 -20.20 5.35 10.53
N PHE A 51 -20.06 5.90 9.33
CA PHE A 51 -20.10 7.34 9.11
C PHE A 51 -21.44 7.74 8.47
N LYS A 52 -21.95 8.92 8.86
CA LYS A 52 -23.12 9.54 8.24
C LYS A 52 -22.63 10.57 7.23
N LEU A 53 -22.71 10.24 5.95
CA LEU A 53 -22.33 11.11 4.86
C LEU A 53 -23.54 11.96 4.47
N PRO A 54 -23.49 13.30 4.55
CA PRO A 54 -24.60 14.15 4.09
C PRO A 54 -24.84 13.91 2.61
N THR A 55 -26.08 13.56 2.26
CA THR A 55 -26.54 13.52 0.88
C THR A 55 -27.19 14.85 0.59
N GLU A 56 -26.61 15.66 -0.30
CA GLU A 56 -27.05 16.96 -0.78
C GLU A 56 -27.59 17.92 0.32
N GLN A 57 -26.95 19.05 0.47
CA GLN A 57 -27.49 20.14 1.30
C GLN A 57 -28.84 20.56 0.70
N ALA A 58 -29.91 20.41 1.48
CA ALA A 58 -31.19 21.00 1.15
C ALA A 58 -31.04 22.52 1.13
N PHE A 59 -30.85 23.10 -0.03
CA PHE A 59 -30.83 24.56 -0.20
C PHE A 59 -32.26 25.11 -0.05
N GLY A 60 -32.65 25.36 1.21
CA GLY A 60 -33.90 26.05 1.55
C GLY A 60 -34.85 25.26 2.46
N LEU A 61 -35.54 26.01 3.33
CA LEU A 61 -36.53 25.48 4.31
C LEU A 61 -37.66 24.65 3.64
N LYS A 62 -38.05 25.02 2.42
CA LYS A 62 -39.06 24.29 1.63
C LYS A 62 -38.62 22.89 1.27
N GLN A 63 -37.35 22.70 0.87
CA GLN A 63 -36.80 21.40 0.52
C GLN A 63 -36.59 20.50 1.76
N ALA A 64 -36.19 21.12 2.87
CA ALA A 64 -36.07 20.41 4.16
C ALA A 64 -37.43 19.86 4.63
N PHE A 65 -38.51 20.65 4.49
CA PHE A 65 -39.87 20.24 4.84
C PHE A 65 -40.36 19.07 3.93
N ILE A 66 -40.12 19.17 2.62
CA ILE A 66 -40.49 18.12 1.66
C ILE A 66 -39.72 16.82 1.93
N ASN A 67 -38.43 16.92 2.25
CA ASN A 67 -37.61 15.76 2.59
C ASN A 67 -38.08 15.10 3.90
N TRP A 68 -38.47 15.90 4.90
CA TRP A 68 -39.04 15.42 6.15
C TRP A 68 -40.37 14.68 5.95
N THR A 69 -41.31 15.23 5.15
CA THR A 69 -42.61 14.60 4.86
C THR A 69 -42.46 13.32 4.02
N ARG A 70 -41.39 13.19 3.26
CA ARG A 70 -41.07 11.97 2.46
C ARG A 70 -40.23 10.94 3.18
N GLY A 71 -39.83 11.20 4.44
CA GLY A 71 -38.96 10.29 5.22
C GLY A 71 -37.56 10.14 4.63
N ILE A 72 -37.12 11.07 3.78
CA ILE A 72 -35.79 11.04 3.18
C ILE A 72 -34.78 11.47 4.23
N LYS A 73 -33.97 10.53 4.70
CA LYS A 73 -32.85 10.82 5.59
C LYS A 73 -31.82 11.65 4.81
N GLY A 74 -31.49 12.85 5.31
CA GLY A 74 -30.51 13.78 4.68
C GLY A 74 -29.06 13.27 4.73
N TYR A 75 -28.83 12.00 5.04
CA TYR A 75 -27.52 11.36 5.11
C TYR A 75 -27.59 9.90 4.65
N LYS A 76 -26.48 9.44 4.07
CA LYS A 76 -26.25 8.03 3.75
C LYS A 76 -25.30 7.44 4.80
N GLU A 77 -25.69 6.33 5.39
CA GLU A 77 -24.83 5.58 6.30
C GLU A 77 -23.83 4.75 5.52
N GLN A 78 -22.54 4.93 5.83
CA GLN A 78 -21.46 4.11 5.30
C GLN A 78 -20.81 3.32 6.44
N ARG A 79 -21.11 2.01 6.49
CA ARG A 79 -20.46 1.09 7.45
C ARG A 79 -19.08 0.73 6.92
N VAL A 80 -18.06 1.31 7.56
CA VAL A 80 -16.66 1.16 7.15
C VAL A 80 -16.02 -0.05 7.82
N LEU A 81 -16.31 -0.29 9.10
CA LEU A 81 -15.85 -1.47 9.85
C LEU A 81 -17.05 -2.22 10.42
N LYS A 82 -16.97 -3.55 10.40
CA LYS A 82 -18.07 -4.45 10.71
C LYS A 82 -17.54 -5.61 11.57
N ASP A 83 -17.68 -5.50 12.89
CA ASP A 83 -17.34 -6.56 13.84
C ASP A 83 -15.87 -7.03 13.76
N ILE A 84 -14.95 -6.10 13.91
CA ILE A 84 -13.50 -6.36 13.89
C ILE A 84 -13.05 -6.82 15.27
N SER A 85 -12.38 -7.99 15.33
CA SER A 85 -11.82 -8.54 16.57
C SER A 85 -10.44 -9.17 16.31
N PHE A 86 -9.42 -8.76 17.08
CA PHE A 86 -8.08 -9.34 17.06
C PHE A 86 -7.26 -8.87 18.27
N ASP A 87 -6.19 -9.62 18.60
CA ASP A 87 -5.23 -9.29 19.65
C ASP A 87 -3.83 -9.10 19.04
N VAL A 88 -3.07 -8.15 19.58
CA VAL A 88 -1.64 -7.94 19.29
C VAL A 88 -0.85 -8.21 20.56
N LYS A 89 0.15 -9.07 20.49
CA LYS A 89 0.99 -9.43 21.62
C LYS A 89 2.22 -8.54 21.72
N ARG A 90 2.77 -8.44 22.92
CA ARG A 90 4.05 -7.74 23.16
C ARG A 90 5.14 -8.34 22.28
N GLY A 91 5.93 -7.47 21.63
CA GLY A 91 6.99 -7.88 20.72
C GLY A 91 6.52 -8.31 19.33
N ASP A 92 5.22 -8.28 19.04
CA ASP A 92 4.73 -8.55 17.71
C ASP A 92 5.09 -7.39 16.75
N PHE A 93 5.49 -7.75 15.54
CA PHE A 93 5.46 -6.86 14.38
C PHE A 93 4.22 -7.24 13.56
N PHE A 94 3.11 -6.58 13.83
CA PHE A 94 1.78 -6.97 13.39
C PHE A 94 1.35 -6.20 12.14
N GLY A 95 0.97 -6.91 11.06
CA GLY A 95 0.53 -6.32 9.81
C GLY A 95 -0.99 -6.13 9.73
N ILE A 96 -1.46 -4.94 9.34
CA ILE A 96 -2.85 -4.69 8.95
C ILE A 96 -2.87 -4.40 7.44
N VAL A 97 -3.41 -5.34 6.69
CA VAL A 97 -3.33 -5.39 5.24
C VAL A 97 -4.72 -5.21 4.61
N GLY A 98 -4.78 -4.64 3.43
CA GLY A 98 -6.02 -4.49 2.66
C GLY A 98 -5.91 -3.46 1.56
N ARG A 99 -6.85 -3.50 0.61
CA ARG A 99 -6.93 -2.51 -0.49
C ARG A 99 -7.30 -1.12 0.03
N ASN A 100 -7.08 -0.10 -0.81
CA ASN A 100 -7.56 1.25 -0.51
C ASN A 100 -9.08 1.23 -0.35
N GLY A 101 -9.58 1.89 0.71
CA GLY A 101 -11.00 1.90 1.06
C GLY A 101 -11.49 0.68 1.87
N SER A 102 -10.65 -0.29 2.23
CA SER A 102 -11.06 -1.47 3.03
C SER A 102 -11.34 -1.15 4.51
N GLY A 103 -10.97 0.04 5.00
CA GLY A 103 -11.17 0.47 6.39
C GLY A 103 -9.90 0.56 7.24
N LYS A 104 -8.70 0.27 6.69
CA LYS A 104 -7.42 0.30 7.43
C LYS A 104 -7.17 1.61 8.19
N SER A 105 -7.20 2.75 7.50
CA SER A 105 -6.95 4.06 8.13
C SER A 105 -8.04 4.44 9.14
N THR A 106 -9.27 3.95 8.98
CA THR A 106 -10.34 4.12 9.97
C THR A 106 -10.03 3.29 11.22
N LEU A 107 -9.62 2.02 11.07
CA LEU A 107 -9.22 1.17 12.18
C LEU A 107 -8.02 1.78 12.92
N LEU A 108 -7.05 2.29 12.17
CA LEU A 108 -5.88 2.95 12.73
C LEU A 108 -6.26 4.16 13.59
N LYS A 109 -7.15 5.04 13.07
CA LYS A 109 -7.65 6.20 13.82
C LYS A 109 -8.46 5.82 15.07
N LEU A 110 -9.12 4.66 15.06
CA LEU A 110 -9.77 4.09 16.24
C LEU A 110 -8.75 3.59 17.26
N ILE A 111 -7.73 2.83 16.84
CA ILE A 111 -6.66 2.31 17.72
C ILE A 111 -5.89 3.47 18.37
N SER A 112 -5.67 4.56 17.63
CA SER A 112 -4.98 5.77 18.11
C SER A 112 -5.87 6.72 18.94
N GLY A 113 -7.14 6.35 19.19
CA GLY A 113 -8.06 7.16 19.99
C GLY A 113 -8.56 8.44 19.29
N ILE A 114 -8.28 8.62 17.98
CA ILE A 114 -8.77 9.76 17.19
C ILE A 114 -10.27 9.63 16.92
N TYR A 115 -10.73 8.41 16.70
CA TYR A 115 -12.15 8.09 16.56
C TYR A 115 -12.65 7.19 17.68
N VAL A 116 -13.94 7.30 18.00
CA VAL A 116 -14.64 6.40 18.92
C VAL A 116 -15.42 5.36 18.10
N PRO A 117 -15.40 4.07 18.44
CA PRO A 117 -16.19 3.06 17.76
C PRO A 117 -17.69 3.26 18.00
N ASN A 118 -18.55 2.83 17.06
CA ASN A 118 -20.01 2.82 17.29
C ASN A 118 -20.46 1.63 18.15
N SER A 119 -19.70 0.53 18.14
CA SER A 119 -19.87 -0.64 19.01
C SER A 119 -18.54 -1.36 19.19
N GLY A 120 -18.42 -2.15 20.25
CA GLY A 120 -17.19 -2.83 20.64
C GLY A 120 -16.26 -1.92 21.43
N GLN A 121 -15.07 -2.43 21.76
CA GLN A 121 -14.07 -1.72 22.56
C GLN A 121 -12.66 -1.98 22.06
N ILE A 122 -11.75 -1.05 22.38
CA ILE A 122 -10.32 -1.14 22.09
C ILE A 122 -9.59 -0.89 23.40
N GLU A 123 -8.74 -1.85 23.79
CA GLU A 123 -7.95 -1.82 25.01
C GLU A 123 -6.47 -1.79 24.63
N VAL A 124 -5.72 -0.85 25.23
CA VAL A 124 -4.28 -0.65 24.95
C VAL A 124 -3.52 -0.68 26.28
N LYS A 125 -2.52 -1.55 26.39
CA LYS A 125 -1.63 -1.65 27.56
C LYS A 125 -0.25 -1.10 27.21
N GLY A 126 0.09 0.07 27.74
CA GLY A 126 1.33 0.79 27.47
C GLY A 126 1.16 2.06 26.62
N LYS A 127 2.27 2.74 26.33
CA LYS A 127 2.28 3.99 25.58
C LYS A 127 2.25 3.72 24.08
N LEU A 128 1.13 4.08 23.42
CA LEU A 128 0.97 3.99 21.99
C LEU A 128 1.44 5.30 21.34
N VAL A 129 2.30 5.20 20.31
CA VAL A 129 2.74 6.30 19.48
C VAL A 129 2.35 6.00 18.03
N SER A 130 1.62 6.92 17.42
CA SER A 130 1.04 6.75 16.10
C SER A 130 1.69 7.68 15.07
N PHE A 131 2.14 7.10 13.96
CA PHE A 131 2.69 7.78 12.79
C PHE A 131 1.66 7.75 11.64
N ILE A 132 0.42 8.16 11.90
CA ILE A 132 -0.69 8.07 10.94
C ILE A 132 -0.51 9.05 9.78
N GLU A 133 0.03 10.22 10.06
CA GLU A 133 0.24 11.26 9.06
C GLU A 133 1.59 11.93 9.35
N LEU A 134 2.67 11.47 8.71
CA LEU A 134 3.99 12.07 8.85
C LEU A 134 3.96 13.55 8.46
N GLY A 135 4.46 14.40 9.35
CA GLY A 135 4.49 15.85 9.14
C GLY A 135 3.21 16.58 9.56
N VAL A 136 2.22 15.89 10.15
CA VAL A 136 1.10 16.58 10.83
C VAL A 136 1.66 17.45 11.95
N GLY A 137 1.22 18.70 11.97
CA GLY A 137 1.73 19.71 12.90
C GLY A 137 2.93 20.49 12.38
N PHE A 138 3.50 20.15 11.23
CA PHE A 138 4.51 20.99 10.60
C PHE A 138 3.91 22.33 10.13
N ASN A 139 4.62 23.42 10.42
CA ASN A 139 4.26 24.75 9.97
C ASN A 139 5.23 25.20 8.86
N PRO A 140 4.73 25.42 7.62
CA PRO A 140 5.57 25.82 6.50
C PRO A 140 6.31 27.17 6.70
N GLU A 141 5.81 28.04 7.58
CA GLU A 141 6.41 29.34 7.85
C GLU A 141 7.55 29.29 8.90
N LEU A 142 7.65 28.19 9.63
CA LEU A 142 8.73 27.93 10.57
C LEU A 142 9.94 27.28 9.86
N THR A 143 11.12 27.39 10.44
CA THR A 143 12.33 26.71 9.99
C THR A 143 12.28 25.20 10.26
N GLY A 144 13.19 24.44 9.65
CA GLY A 144 13.35 23.01 9.96
C GLY A 144 13.58 22.78 11.45
N ARG A 145 14.47 23.58 12.06
CA ARG A 145 14.75 23.55 13.51
C ARG A 145 13.50 23.76 14.34
N GLU A 146 12.77 24.83 14.09
CA GLU A 146 11.53 25.14 14.84
C GLU A 146 10.46 24.05 14.68
N ASN A 147 10.39 23.42 13.50
CA ASN A 147 9.47 22.31 13.25
C ASN A 147 9.86 21.04 14.01
N VAL A 148 11.17 20.77 14.22
CA VAL A 148 11.64 19.67 15.09
C VAL A 148 11.09 19.85 16.51
N TYR A 149 11.23 21.07 17.08
CA TYR A 149 10.68 21.34 18.43
C TYR A 149 9.16 21.27 18.48
N LEU A 150 8.49 21.84 17.47
CA LEU A 150 7.01 21.81 17.40
C LEU A 150 6.48 20.38 17.30
N ASN A 151 7.05 19.59 16.40
CA ASN A 151 6.62 18.20 16.21
C ASN A 151 7.03 17.29 17.37
N GLY A 152 8.22 17.49 17.94
CA GLY A 152 8.66 16.81 19.15
C GLY A 152 7.73 17.06 20.35
N ALA A 153 7.30 18.30 20.55
CA ALA A 153 6.34 18.66 21.59
C ALA A 153 4.97 18.00 21.37
N LEU A 154 4.49 17.92 20.12
CA LEU A 154 3.25 17.20 19.76
C LEU A 154 3.35 15.70 20.03
N LEU A 155 4.54 15.12 19.92
CA LEU A 155 4.83 13.72 20.26
C LEU A 155 5.03 13.50 21.78
N GLY A 156 4.96 14.59 22.58
CA GLY A 156 5.03 14.55 24.04
C GLY A 156 6.43 14.59 24.62
N PHE A 157 7.42 15.07 23.85
CA PHE A 157 8.77 15.34 24.35
C PHE A 157 8.85 16.70 25.05
N SER A 158 9.60 16.77 26.14
CA SER A 158 10.04 18.03 26.73
C SER A 158 11.11 18.72 25.84
N ARG A 159 11.34 20.01 26.08
CA ARG A 159 12.35 20.75 25.32
C ARG A 159 13.75 20.16 25.53
N ASP A 160 14.09 19.83 26.77
CA ASP A 160 15.40 19.25 27.11
C ASP A 160 15.60 17.89 26.41
N GLU A 161 14.56 17.05 26.34
CA GLU A 161 14.63 15.79 25.60
C GLU A 161 14.82 16.00 24.09
N ILE A 162 14.23 17.07 23.51
CA ILE A 162 14.44 17.41 22.10
C ILE A 162 15.86 17.93 21.89
N ASP A 163 16.38 18.78 22.80
CA ASP A 163 17.75 19.27 22.73
C ASP A 163 18.76 18.11 22.73
N ASP A 164 18.56 17.10 23.59
CA ASP A 164 19.42 15.91 23.70
C ASP A 164 19.44 15.05 22.42
N MET A 165 18.34 15.00 21.67
CA MET A 165 18.22 14.16 20.47
C MET A 165 18.30 14.94 19.16
N TYR A 166 18.42 16.27 19.22
CA TYR A 166 18.34 17.15 18.05
C TYR A 166 19.36 16.80 16.97
N ASP A 167 20.63 16.67 17.35
CA ASP A 167 21.72 16.39 16.41
C ASP A 167 21.52 15.02 15.73
N GLU A 168 21.06 14.00 16.47
CA GLU A 168 20.77 12.68 15.90
C GLU A 168 19.55 12.71 14.94
N ILE A 169 18.55 13.57 15.19
CA ILE A 169 17.42 13.78 14.29
C ILE A 169 17.92 14.39 12.97
N VAL A 170 18.74 15.42 13.06
CA VAL A 170 19.26 16.16 11.89
C VAL A 170 20.18 15.28 11.05
N GLU A 171 21.10 14.54 11.69
CA GLU A 171 22.00 13.58 11.04
C GLU A 171 21.21 12.45 10.35
N PHE A 172 20.18 11.91 11.00
CA PHE A 172 19.37 10.88 10.40
C PHE A 172 18.62 11.39 9.16
N ALA A 173 18.09 12.63 9.24
CA ALA A 173 17.39 13.29 8.14
C ALA A 173 18.33 13.70 6.98
N GLU A 174 19.64 13.87 7.23
CA GLU A 174 20.64 14.44 6.31
C GLU A 174 20.20 15.82 5.82
N LEU A 175 19.87 16.71 6.76
CA LEU A 175 19.34 18.04 6.47
C LEU A 175 20.10 19.16 7.20
N GLU A 176 21.35 18.93 7.60
CA GLU A 176 22.18 19.83 8.39
C GLU A 176 22.19 21.25 7.80
N ASP A 177 22.43 21.37 6.49
CA ASP A 177 22.54 22.64 5.77
C ASP A 177 21.19 23.37 5.58
N PHE A 178 20.09 22.69 5.87
CA PHE A 178 18.73 23.19 5.59
C PHE A 178 17.97 23.61 6.85
N MET A 179 18.46 23.26 8.05
CA MET A 179 17.68 23.39 9.30
C MET A 179 17.26 24.82 9.64
N ASP A 180 18.00 25.82 9.19
CA ASP A 180 17.67 27.23 9.41
C ASP A 180 16.82 27.85 8.28
N GLN A 181 16.49 27.05 7.25
CA GLN A 181 15.57 27.45 6.19
C GLN A 181 14.11 27.15 6.56
N LYS A 182 13.18 27.97 6.06
CA LYS A 182 11.74 27.73 6.24
C LYS A 182 11.30 26.45 5.54
N LEU A 183 10.42 25.71 6.18
CA LEU A 183 9.96 24.41 5.71
C LEU A 183 9.25 24.48 4.34
N LYS A 184 8.62 25.59 4.00
CA LYS A 184 8.03 25.83 2.67
C LYS A 184 9.02 25.75 1.52
N ASN A 185 10.32 25.90 1.79
CA ASN A 185 11.38 25.80 0.80
C ASN A 185 11.92 24.36 0.66
N TYR A 186 11.47 23.44 1.51
CA TYR A 186 11.85 22.03 1.45
C TYR A 186 11.10 21.32 0.33
N SER A 187 11.77 20.38 -0.34
CA SER A 187 11.08 19.42 -1.18
C SER A 187 10.17 18.52 -0.33
N SER A 188 9.16 17.90 -0.93
CA SER A 188 8.30 16.93 -0.23
C SER A 188 9.11 15.79 0.40
N GLY A 189 10.15 15.32 -0.28
CA GLY A 189 11.07 14.32 0.26
C GLY A 189 11.81 14.78 1.51
N MET A 190 12.33 16.02 1.53
CA MET A 190 12.99 16.59 2.70
C MET A 190 12.03 16.73 3.89
N GLN A 191 10.79 17.18 3.65
CA GLN A 191 9.77 17.30 4.71
C GLN A 191 9.47 15.94 5.34
N VAL A 192 9.31 14.91 4.52
CA VAL A 192 9.00 13.57 5.00
C VAL A 192 10.20 12.94 5.71
N ARG A 193 11.44 13.16 5.24
CA ARG A 193 12.67 12.72 5.92
C ARG A 193 12.78 13.36 7.31
N LEU A 194 12.53 14.66 7.43
CA LEU A 194 12.56 15.35 8.73
C LEU A 194 11.46 14.82 9.67
N ALA A 195 10.23 14.70 9.19
CA ALA A 195 9.10 14.18 9.97
C ALA A 195 9.37 12.77 10.48
N PHE A 196 9.88 11.90 9.62
CA PHE A 196 10.24 10.53 10.00
C PHE A 196 11.35 10.50 11.04
N SER A 197 12.39 11.34 10.88
CA SER A 197 13.53 11.41 11.80
C SER A 197 13.13 11.84 13.21
N VAL A 198 12.17 12.77 13.33
CA VAL A 198 11.59 13.14 14.63
C VAL A 198 10.77 11.99 15.19
N ALA A 199 9.92 11.39 14.34
CA ALA A 199 8.98 10.35 14.73
C ALA A 199 9.68 9.11 15.31
N ILE A 200 10.79 8.65 14.71
CA ILE A 200 11.53 7.45 15.18
C ILE A 200 12.15 7.61 16.57
N LYS A 201 12.28 8.83 17.06
CA LYS A 201 12.75 9.10 18.43
C LYS A 201 11.65 8.96 19.48
N ALA A 202 10.39 8.83 19.05
CA ALA A 202 9.27 8.68 19.99
C ALA A 202 9.41 7.43 20.86
N ARG A 203 9.37 7.66 22.18
CA ARG A 203 9.46 6.59 23.19
C ARG A 203 8.07 6.00 23.41
N GLY A 204 7.70 4.97 22.65
CA GLY A 204 6.47 4.21 22.81
C GLY A 204 6.75 2.73 23.01
N ASP A 205 5.83 2.05 23.67
CA ASP A 205 5.80 0.59 23.79
C ASP A 205 5.20 -0.02 22.51
N ILE A 206 4.24 0.70 21.92
CA ILE A 206 3.52 0.31 20.71
C ILE A 206 3.69 1.42 19.66
N LEU A 207 4.27 1.08 18.53
CA LEU A 207 4.45 1.97 17.38
C LEU A 207 3.44 1.62 16.29
N VAL A 208 2.68 2.61 15.84
CA VAL A 208 1.67 2.44 14.78
C VAL A 208 2.13 3.19 13.54
N LEU A 209 2.32 2.47 12.43
CA LEU A 209 2.90 2.96 11.18
C LEU A 209 1.89 2.85 10.04
N ASP A 210 1.54 3.96 9.36
CA ASP A 210 0.62 3.99 8.22
C ASP A 210 1.39 4.30 6.93
N GLU A 211 1.61 3.29 6.09
CA GLU A 211 2.24 3.39 4.75
C GLU A 211 3.61 4.10 4.70
N VAL A 212 4.31 4.20 5.84
CA VAL A 212 5.51 5.04 6.05
C VAL A 212 6.79 4.43 5.45
N LEU A 213 6.75 3.18 4.97
CA LEU A 213 7.94 2.43 4.54
C LEU A 213 8.46 2.81 3.14
N ALA A 214 7.70 3.57 2.36
CA ALA A 214 8.06 3.96 0.98
C ALA A 214 8.51 5.44 0.89
N VAL A 215 9.23 5.93 1.91
CA VAL A 215 9.54 7.35 2.08
C VAL A 215 10.98 7.66 1.69
N GLY A 216 11.18 8.78 0.98
CA GLY A 216 12.51 9.28 0.62
C GLY A 216 13.14 8.57 -0.58
N ASP A 217 14.41 8.85 -0.80
CA ASP A 217 15.23 8.18 -1.80
C ASP A 217 15.74 6.79 -1.31
N GLU A 218 16.43 6.08 -2.19
CA GLU A 218 16.91 4.72 -1.90
C GLU A 218 17.90 4.69 -0.69
N ALA A 219 18.71 5.73 -0.52
CA ALA A 219 19.66 5.81 0.60
C ALA A 219 18.93 5.96 1.93
N PHE A 220 17.91 6.84 1.98
CA PHE A 220 17.06 7.02 3.15
C PHE A 220 16.21 5.80 3.46
N GLN A 221 15.69 5.13 2.43
CA GLN A 221 14.94 3.86 2.60
C GLN A 221 15.82 2.79 3.27
N ARG A 222 17.11 2.69 2.93
CA ARG A 222 18.04 1.78 3.62
C ARG A 222 18.22 2.11 5.10
N LYS A 223 18.29 3.41 5.47
CA LYS A 223 18.31 3.83 6.89
C LYS A 223 17.04 3.42 7.62
N CYS A 224 15.87 3.63 7.00
CA CYS A 224 14.58 3.18 7.53
C CYS A 224 14.54 1.66 7.70
N ASP A 225 15.01 0.91 6.70
CA ASP A 225 15.09 -0.56 6.74
C ASP A 225 15.94 -1.07 7.92
N ASN A 226 17.09 -0.45 8.15
CA ASN A 226 17.97 -0.77 9.27
C ASN A 226 17.28 -0.47 10.61
N PHE A 227 16.61 0.67 10.72
CA PHE A 227 15.84 1.04 11.90
C PHE A 227 14.74 0.01 12.22
N PHE A 228 13.90 -0.37 11.23
CA PHE A 228 12.84 -1.38 11.43
C PHE A 228 13.41 -2.77 11.73
N THR A 229 14.53 -3.13 11.12
CA THR A 229 15.22 -4.39 11.42
C THR A 229 15.73 -4.44 12.87
N ASN A 230 16.21 -3.32 13.39
CA ASN A 230 16.64 -3.21 14.78
C ASN A 230 15.46 -3.27 15.75
N ILE A 231 14.37 -2.55 15.47
CA ILE A 231 13.14 -2.64 16.27
C ILE A 231 12.59 -4.07 16.31
N LYS A 232 12.58 -4.76 15.18
CA LYS A 232 12.10 -6.16 15.11
C LYS A 232 12.88 -7.12 16.03
N ARG A 233 14.12 -6.78 16.38
CA ARG A 233 14.96 -7.57 17.30
C ARG A 233 14.74 -7.22 18.77
N ASP A 234 14.06 -6.12 19.05
CA ASP A 234 13.74 -5.67 20.41
C ASP A 234 12.38 -6.23 20.85
N PRO A 235 12.38 -7.25 21.75
CA PRO A 235 11.13 -7.89 22.20
C PRO A 235 10.26 -6.98 23.09
N THR A 236 10.78 -5.82 23.51
CA THR A 236 10.03 -4.86 24.31
C THR A 236 9.16 -3.95 23.45
N LYS A 237 9.47 -3.84 22.15
CA LYS A 237 8.76 -2.99 21.20
C LYS A 237 7.74 -3.79 20.40
N THR A 238 6.53 -3.25 20.31
CA THR A 238 5.46 -3.80 19.46
C THR A 238 5.22 -2.83 18.32
N VAL A 239 5.08 -3.34 17.10
CA VAL A 239 4.84 -2.52 15.91
C VAL A 239 3.56 -2.97 15.22
N ILE A 240 2.69 -2.01 14.90
CA ILE A 240 1.51 -2.21 14.07
C ILE A 240 1.78 -1.53 12.73
N LEU A 241 1.98 -2.32 11.68
CA LEU A 241 2.26 -1.85 10.33
C LEU A 241 0.99 -1.92 9.48
N VAL A 242 0.50 -0.76 9.04
CA VAL A 242 -0.59 -0.69 8.06
C VAL A 242 0.00 -0.44 6.69
N THR A 243 -0.25 -1.36 5.77
CA THR A 243 0.32 -1.27 4.42
C THR A 243 -0.47 -2.08 3.40
N HIS A 244 -0.30 -1.74 2.13
CA HIS A 244 -0.71 -2.55 0.99
C HIS A 244 0.50 -3.25 0.31
N ASN A 245 1.74 -3.02 0.81
CA ASN A 245 2.96 -3.63 0.28
C ASN A 245 3.24 -4.98 0.96
N MET A 246 3.01 -6.07 0.24
CA MET A 246 3.22 -7.42 0.76
C MET A 246 4.68 -7.78 0.99
N GLY A 247 5.61 -7.16 0.24
CA GLY A 247 7.05 -7.31 0.49
C GLY A 247 7.42 -6.81 1.89
N ALA A 248 6.89 -5.66 2.31
CA ALA A 248 7.10 -5.14 3.65
C ALA A 248 6.47 -6.04 4.73
N VAL A 249 5.28 -6.59 4.48
CA VAL A 249 4.62 -7.53 5.40
C VAL A 249 5.47 -8.79 5.58
N LYS A 250 5.91 -9.41 4.49
CA LYS A 250 6.77 -10.62 4.54
C LYS A 250 8.11 -10.34 5.22
N LYS A 251 8.70 -9.17 4.99
CA LYS A 251 10.01 -8.79 5.55
C LYS A 251 9.95 -8.52 7.06
N TYR A 252 8.98 -7.74 7.51
CA TYR A 252 8.98 -7.24 8.88
C TYR A 252 8.01 -7.97 9.79
N CYS A 253 6.79 -8.28 9.33
CA CYS A 253 5.74 -8.82 10.19
C CYS A 253 6.01 -10.29 10.59
N ASN A 254 5.52 -10.67 11.77
CA ASN A 254 5.40 -12.07 12.19
C ASN A 254 3.95 -12.56 12.07
N LYS A 255 2.97 -11.68 12.26
CA LYS A 255 1.54 -11.93 12.11
C LYS A 255 0.91 -10.81 11.29
N ALA A 256 -0.24 -11.11 10.68
CA ALA A 256 -1.00 -10.10 9.97
C ALA A 256 -2.50 -10.43 9.93
N ILE A 257 -3.31 -9.39 9.65
CA ILE A 257 -4.72 -9.53 9.29
C ILE A 257 -4.98 -8.90 7.93
N LEU A 258 -5.88 -9.52 7.17
CA LEU A 258 -6.38 -8.98 5.91
C LEU A 258 -7.78 -8.41 6.12
N ILE A 259 -7.95 -7.11 5.87
CA ILE A 259 -9.24 -6.43 5.91
C ILE A 259 -9.77 -6.22 4.50
N LYS A 260 -10.99 -6.68 4.26
CA LYS A 260 -11.73 -6.49 3.02
C LYS A 260 -13.17 -6.09 3.32
N ASP A 261 -13.66 -5.03 2.70
CA ASP A 261 -15.04 -4.52 2.84
C ASP A 261 -15.47 -4.32 4.31
N GLY A 262 -14.51 -3.94 5.15
CA GLY A 262 -14.71 -3.68 6.58
C GLY A 262 -14.78 -4.90 7.48
N VAL A 263 -14.41 -6.10 7.01
CA VAL A 263 -14.31 -7.33 7.83
C VAL A 263 -12.92 -7.93 7.73
N ILE A 264 -12.50 -8.69 8.75
CA ILE A 264 -11.28 -9.50 8.69
C ILE A 264 -11.61 -10.77 7.91
N VAL A 265 -10.93 -10.98 6.79
CA VAL A 265 -11.11 -12.17 5.93
C VAL A 265 -10.02 -13.23 6.14
N GLU A 266 -8.88 -12.83 6.73
CA GLU A 266 -7.80 -13.71 7.12
C GLU A 266 -7.07 -13.13 8.34
N SER A 267 -6.72 -13.99 9.30
CA SER A 267 -5.92 -13.66 10.48
C SER A 267 -4.98 -14.82 10.75
N ALA A 268 -3.75 -14.71 10.27
CA ALA A 268 -2.81 -15.83 10.28
C ALA A 268 -1.35 -15.34 10.25
N SER A 269 -0.42 -16.23 9.87
CA SER A 269 0.96 -15.87 9.60
C SER A 269 1.06 -14.84 8.46
N LYS A 270 2.11 -14.04 8.47
CA LYS A 270 2.39 -13.04 7.44
C LYS A 270 2.30 -13.59 6.01
N ASP A 271 2.78 -14.83 5.80
CA ASP A 271 2.83 -15.45 4.48
C ASP A 271 1.43 -15.85 4.00
N ALA A 272 0.62 -16.48 4.85
CA ALA A 272 -0.76 -16.84 4.53
C ALA A 272 -1.61 -15.60 4.19
N VAL A 273 -1.44 -14.51 4.96
CA VAL A 273 -2.14 -13.24 4.71
C VAL A 273 -1.67 -12.58 3.42
N ALA A 274 -0.35 -12.57 3.15
CA ALA A 274 0.19 -12.00 1.91
C ALA A 274 -0.28 -12.78 0.67
N ASP A 275 -0.30 -14.11 0.74
CA ASP A 275 -0.77 -14.96 -0.35
C ASP A 275 -2.27 -14.79 -0.57
N LYS A 276 -3.06 -14.72 0.51
CA LYS A 276 -4.49 -14.43 0.43
C LYS A 276 -4.77 -13.07 -0.20
N TYR A 277 -4.01 -12.03 0.19
CA TYR A 277 -4.12 -10.70 -0.38
C TYR A 277 -3.80 -10.70 -1.87
N SER A 278 -2.73 -11.38 -2.30
CA SER A 278 -2.37 -11.51 -3.70
C SER A 278 -3.49 -12.22 -4.49
N LEU A 279 -4.02 -13.34 -3.98
CA LEU A 279 -5.16 -14.04 -4.58
C LEU A 279 -6.40 -13.15 -4.69
N GLU A 280 -6.73 -12.39 -3.67
CA GLU A 280 -7.88 -11.48 -3.65
C GLU A 280 -7.72 -10.33 -4.66
N ASN A 281 -6.51 -9.79 -4.81
CA ASN A 281 -6.23 -8.76 -5.82
C ASN A 281 -6.28 -9.31 -7.25
N LEU A 282 -5.86 -10.55 -7.44
CA LEU A 282 -5.95 -11.24 -8.72
C LEU A 282 -7.39 -11.62 -9.10
N ALA A 283 -8.27 -11.82 -8.10
CA ALA A 283 -9.65 -12.29 -8.29
C ALA A 283 -10.68 -11.18 -8.53
N VAL A 284 -10.35 -9.90 -8.31
CA VAL A 284 -11.34 -8.81 -8.42
C VAL A 284 -11.51 -8.38 -9.86
N PRO A 285 -12.73 -8.49 -10.45
CA PRO A 285 -13.07 -7.71 -11.64
C PRO A 285 -12.98 -6.22 -11.23
N VAL A 286 -12.24 -5.41 -11.97
CA VAL A 286 -12.25 -3.96 -11.79
C VAL A 286 -13.70 -3.50 -11.96
N VAL A 287 -14.36 -3.17 -10.86
CA VAL A 287 -15.62 -2.45 -10.90
C VAL A 287 -15.26 -1.06 -11.42
N ALA A 288 -15.55 -0.82 -12.68
CA ALA A 288 -15.44 0.51 -13.26
C ALA A 288 -16.17 1.48 -12.34
N SER A 289 -15.43 2.44 -11.77
CA SER A 289 -16.00 3.62 -11.18
C SER A 289 -16.89 4.27 -12.24
N SER A 290 -18.20 4.17 -12.02
CA SER A 290 -19.19 4.89 -12.82
C SER A 290 -19.01 6.38 -12.53
N SER A 291 -18.17 7.05 -13.30
CA SER A 291 -18.30 8.47 -13.49
C SER A 291 -19.57 8.70 -14.32
N ASP A 292 -20.56 9.26 -13.70
CA ASP A 292 -21.79 9.76 -14.35
C ASP A 292 -21.41 10.72 -15.48
N SER A 293 -21.33 10.23 -16.70
CA SER A 293 -21.57 11.03 -17.89
C SER A 293 -22.91 10.58 -18.46
N LYS A 294 -23.94 11.39 -18.21
CA LYS A 294 -25.23 11.31 -18.88
C LYS A 294 -25.00 11.62 -20.36
N GLU A 295 -24.69 10.61 -21.14
CA GLU A 295 -24.83 10.69 -22.59
C GLU A 295 -26.14 10.04 -23.02
N HIS A 296 -26.87 10.77 -23.83
CA HIS A 296 -28.16 10.39 -24.42
C HIS A 296 -28.08 9.02 -25.12
N LYS A 297 -28.79 8.02 -24.56
CA LYS A 297 -29.05 6.76 -25.24
C LYS A 297 -29.91 7.02 -26.48
N LYS A 298 -29.28 7.06 -27.64
CA LYS A 298 -29.92 6.64 -28.89
C LYS A 298 -29.96 5.09 -28.89
N LYS A 299 -31.13 4.51 -28.91
CA LYS A 299 -31.34 3.07 -29.16
C LYS A 299 -30.86 2.76 -30.57
N SER A 300 -29.67 2.16 -30.70
CA SER A 300 -29.27 1.38 -31.89
C SER A 300 -29.26 -0.08 -31.45
N ASP A 301 -29.89 -0.95 -32.23
CA ASP A 301 -29.95 -2.41 -32.04
C ASP A 301 -28.58 -3.12 -32.31
N GLU A 302 -27.48 -2.43 -32.25
CA GLU A 302 -26.14 -3.01 -32.44
C GLU A 302 -25.66 -3.69 -31.15
N PRO A 303 -25.09 -4.89 -31.23
CA PRO A 303 -24.55 -5.59 -30.07
C PRO A 303 -23.39 -4.80 -29.46
N VAL A 304 -23.45 -4.55 -28.14
CA VAL A 304 -22.42 -3.83 -27.40
C VAL A 304 -21.31 -4.83 -27.04
N TYR A 305 -20.12 -4.61 -27.55
CA TYR A 305 -18.93 -5.41 -27.24
C TYR A 305 -18.15 -4.81 -26.07
N GLU A 306 -17.46 -5.66 -25.29
CA GLU A 306 -16.51 -5.18 -24.26
C GLU A 306 -15.33 -4.44 -24.90
N THR A 307 -14.72 -3.51 -24.15
CA THR A 307 -13.56 -2.74 -24.62
C THR A 307 -12.44 -3.68 -25.10
N GLY A 308 -11.96 -3.47 -26.31
CA GLY A 308 -10.94 -4.31 -26.94
C GLY A 308 -11.48 -5.42 -27.83
N LEU A 309 -12.81 -5.67 -27.81
CA LEU A 309 -13.51 -6.64 -28.65
C LEU A 309 -14.37 -5.92 -29.70
N ASN A 310 -14.77 -6.63 -30.76
CA ASN A 310 -15.59 -6.10 -31.84
C ASN A 310 -16.36 -7.23 -32.54
N ALA A 311 -17.17 -6.89 -33.55
CA ALA A 311 -17.95 -7.85 -34.32
C ALA A 311 -17.13 -8.95 -35.00
N ARG A 312 -15.89 -8.66 -35.40
CA ARG A 312 -14.97 -9.63 -36.05
C ARG A 312 -14.40 -10.62 -35.03
N VAL A 313 -14.12 -10.17 -33.80
CA VAL A 313 -13.61 -10.94 -32.66
C VAL A 313 -14.47 -10.63 -31.43
N PRO A 314 -15.63 -11.26 -31.30
CA PRO A 314 -16.56 -11.00 -30.20
C PRO A 314 -16.12 -11.62 -28.85
N LEU A 315 -15.13 -12.52 -28.87
CA LEU A 315 -14.59 -13.18 -27.69
C LEU A 315 -13.07 -13.25 -27.79
N LEU A 316 -12.39 -12.76 -26.75
CA LEU A 316 -10.98 -12.99 -26.48
C LEU A 316 -10.80 -12.89 -24.96
N ARG A 317 -10.38 -13.97 -24.30
CA ARG A 317 -10.08 -13.96 -22.87
C ARG A 317 -8.97 -14.95 -22.53
N ILE A 318 -8.31 -14.72 -21.41
CA ILE A 318 -7.25 -15.58 -20.88
C ILE A 318 -7.75 -16.20 -19.58
N THR A 319 -7.66 -17.53 -19.50
CA THR A 319 -8.07 -18.29 -18.32
C THR A 319 -6.88 -19.08 -17.77
N PRO A 320 -6.49 -18.93 -16.49
CA PRO A 320 -5.43 -19.73 -15.90
C PRO A 320 -5.89 -21.19 -15.77
N VAL A 321 -4.98 -22.12 -16.04
CA VAL A 321 -5.14 -23.58 -15.84
C VAL A 321 -4.37 -24.02 -14.60
N SER A 322 -3.14 -23.49 -14.42
CA SER A 322 -2.36 -23.66 -13.20
C SER A 322 -2.93 -22.82 -12.05
N ASN A 323 -2.45 -23.10 -10.83
CA ASN A 323 -2.65 -22.19 -9.71
C ASN A 323 -2.15 -20.79 -10.05
N ARG A 324 -2.83 -19.77 -9.51
CA ARG A 324 -2.41 -18.38 -9.74
C ARG A 324 -1.19 -17.95 -8.93
N ILE A 325 -0.78 -18.76 -7.97
CA ILE A 325 0.49 -18.62 -7.25
C ILE A 325 1.30 -19.84 -7.61
N VAL A 326 2.49 -19.61 -8.16
CA VAL A 326 3.46 -20.64 -8.58
C VAL A 326 4.84 -20.25 -8.04
N THR A 327 5.73 -21.24 -7.98
CA THR A 327 7.15 -21.03 -7.68
C THR A 327 7.98 -20.92 -8.97
N SER A 328 9.27 -20.61 -8.86
CA SER A 328 10.18 -20.65 -10.02
C SER A 328 10.38 -22.06 -10.58
N ASP A 329 10.11 -23.10 -9.81
CA ASP A 329 10.25 -24.49 -10.24
C ASP A 329 9.01 -25.01 -10.98
N ASP A 330 7.93 -24.25 -10.97
CA ASP A 330 6.68 -24.59 -11.63
C ASP A 330 6.62 -24.03 -13.06
N ASP A 331 5.73 -24.63 -13.86
CA ASP A 331 5.28 -24.08 -15.13
C ASP A 331 3.91 -23.39 -14.94
N PHE A 332 3.74 -22.20 -15.49
CA PHE A 332 2.45 -21.54 -15.53
C PHE A 332 1.71 -21.83 -16.82
N THR A 333 0.56 -22.50 -16.71
CA THR A 333 -0.27 -22.90 -17.84
C THR A 333 -1.56 -22.09 -17.88
N PHE A 334 -1.93 -21.59 -19.06
CA PHE A 334 -3.15 -20.81 -19.28
C PHE A 334 -3.74 -21.08 -20.67
N ASP A 335 -5.04 -20.84 -20.81
CA ASP A 335 -5.79 -20.96 -22.07
C ASP A 335 -6.12 -19.55 -22.59
N ILE A 336 -5.85 -19.30 -23.88
CA ILE A 336 -6.41 -18.17 -24.64
C ILE A 336 -7.63 -18.68 -25.38
N GLU A 337 -8.80 -18.17 -25.01
CA GLU A 337 -10.08 -18.49 -25.60
C GLU A 337 -10.51 -17.36 -26.54
N TYR A 338 -10.87 -17.71 -27.75
CA TYR A 338 -11.26 -16.75 -28.77
C TYR A 338 -12.40 -17.24 -29.63
N ARG A 339 -13.06 -16.27 -30.31
CA ARG A 339 -14.06 -16.57 -31.33
C ARG A 339 -13.90 -15.61 -32.50
N PHE A 340 -13.85 -16.17 -33.72
CA PHE A 340 -14.02 -15.44 -34.97
C PHE A 340 -14.59 -16.36 -36.03
N ASP A 341 -15.40 -15.79 -36.96
CA ASP A 341 -16.09 -16.56 -38.02
C ASP A 341 -15.65 -16.17 -39.42
N GLU A 342 -14.73 -15.20 -39.56
CA GLU A 342 -14.28 -14.63 -40.83
C GLU A 342 -13.46 -15.61 -41.67
N LYS A 343 -13.78 -15.73 -42.96
CA LYS A 343 -13.19 -16.77 -43.86
C LYS A 343 -11.94 -16.34 -44.60
N LYS A 344 -11.72 -15.05 -44.76
CA LYS A 344 -10.75 -14.55 -45.75
C LYS A 344 -9.42 -14.03 -45.19
N THR A 345 -9.32 -13.73 -43.92
CA THR A 345 -8.14 -13.09 -43.35
C THR A 345 -7.50 -14.01 -42.31
N PRO A 346 -6.20 -14.34 -42.46
CA PRO A 346 -5.49 -15.06 -41.40
C PRO A 346 -5.31 -14.16 -40.20
N PHE A 347 -5.84 -14.60 -39.04
CA PHE A 347 -5.58 -13.98 -37.76
C PHE A 347 -4.40 -14.63 -37.04
N TYR A 348 -3.72 -13.85 -36.24
CA TYR A 348 -2.62 -14.27 -35.38
C TYR A 348 -2.94 -13.86 -33.95
N VAL A 349 -2.62 -14.70 -33.01
CA VAL A 349 -2.63 -14.36 -31.58
C VAL A 349 -1.21 -14.14 -31.09
N ALA A 350 -1.00 -13.09 -30.32
CA ALA A 350 0.21 -12.85 -29.55
C ALA A 350 -0.18 -12.50 -28.12
N PHE A 351 0.70 -12.80 -27.16
CA PHE A 351 0.51 -12.41 -25.77
C PHE A 351 1.79 -11.82 -25.19
N SER A 352 1.62 -10.90 -24.26
CA SER A 352 2.71 -10.26 -23.53
C SER A 352 2.54 -10.52 -22.04
N LEU A 353 3.67 -10.73 -21.36
CA LEU A 353 3.77 -10.81 -19.91
C LEU A 353 4.19 -9.43 -19.40
N LEU A 354 3.41 -8.84 -18.50
CA LEU A 354 3.70 -7.56 -17.88
C LEU A 354 4.10 -7.80 -16.41
N ASP A 355 5.22 -7.21 -15.99
CA ASP A 355 5.61 -7.17 -14.58
C ASP A 355 4.85 -6.04 -13.88
N MET A 356 3.94 -6.41 -12.97
CA MET A 356 3.06 -5.46 -12.27
C MET A 356 3.77 -4.73 -11.12
N LYS A 357 4.89 -5.26 -10.65
CA LYS A 357 5.67 -4.70 -9.54
C LYS A 357 6.71 -3.68 -10.02
N ARG A 358 7.45 -4.03 -11.08
CA ARG A 358 8.56 -3.22 -11.61
C ARG A 358 8.17 -2.40 -12.83
N GLY A 359 7.07 -2.79 -13.47
CA GLY A 359 6.66 -2.28 -14.77
C GLY A 359 7.43 -2.93 -15.94
N GLY A 360 6.94 -2.69 -17.16
CA GLY A 360 7.55 -3.20 -18.39
C GLY A 360 7.02 -4.57 -18.84
N ILE A 361 7.56 -5.04 -19.96
CA ILE A 361 7.18 -6.28 -20.64
C ILE A 361 8.40 -7.20 -20.67
N PRO A 362 8.56 -8.10 -19.70
CA PRO A 362 9.68 -9.02 -19.65
C PRO A 362 9.64 -10.11 -20.72
N TYR A 363 8.46 -10.39 -21.27
CA TYR A 363 8.29 -11.39 -22.32
C TYR A 363 7.17 -10.96 -23.28
N ASP A 364 7.42 -11.09 -24.58
CA ASP A 364 6.45 -10.90 -25.64
C ASP A 364 6.52 -12.11 -26.58
N SER A 365 5.38 -12.75 -26.82
CA SER A 365 5.35 -13.97 -27.64
C SER A 365 5.42 -13.64 -29.12
N ASP A 366 5.94 -14.58 -29.90
CA ASP A 366 5.74 -14.55 -31.34
C ASP A 366 4.25 -14.65 -31.71
N SER A 367 3.90 -14.14 -32.89
CA SER A 367 2.54 -14.23 -33.42
C SER A 367 2.23 -15.66 -33.89
N VAL A 368 1.30 -16.33 -33.20
CA VAL A 368 0.84 -17.69 -33.54
C VAL A 368 -0.36 -17.61 -34.47
N PRO A 369 -0.33 -18.26 -35.67
CA PRO A 369 -1.45 -18.23 -36.61
C PRO A 369 -2.67 -18.97 -36.03
N LEU A 370 -3.86 -18.34 -36.14
CA LEU A 370 -5.15 -18.94 -35.73
C LEU A 370 -5.73 -19.72 -36.93
N THR A 371 -5.51 -21.03 -36.93
CA THR A 371 -5.92 -21.92 -38.05
C THR A 371 -7.37 -22.40 -37.91
N LYS A 372 -7.93 -22.41 -36.69
CA LYS A 372 -9.29 -22.87 -36.39
C LYS A 372 -10.21 -21.69 -36.15
N ARG A 373 -11.40 -21.74 -36.75
CA ARG A 373 -12.48 -20.73 -36.63
C ARG A 373 -13.53 -21.16 -35.59
N GLY A 374 -14.48 -20.26 -35.36
CA GLY A 374 -15.50 -20.47 -34.35
C GLY A 374 -14.95 -20.23 -32.95
N HIS A 375 -15.59 -20.81 -31.96
CA HIS A 375 -15.17 -20.73 -30.57
C HIS A 375 -14.08 -21.77 -30.29
N GLN A 376 -12.87 -21.32 -29.96
CA GLN A 376 -11.69 -22.18 -29.79
C GLN A 376 -10.87 -21.74 -28.54
N LYS A 377 -10.02 -22.67 -28.09
CA LYS A 377 -9.01 -22.42 -27.03
C LYS A 377 -7.65 -22.90 -27.49
N ILE A 378 -6.61 -22.11 -27.16
CA ILE A 378 -5.22 -22.50 -27.32
C ILE A 378 -4.56 -22.46 -25.94
N ARG A 379 -3.89 -23.56 -25.57
CA ARG A 379 -3.16 -23.66 -24.31
C ARG A 379 -1.70 -23.29 -24.50
N PHE A 380 -1.20 -22.46 -23.58
CA PHE A 380 0.20 -22.05 -23.48
C PHE A 380 0.76 -22.46 -22.11
N THR A 381 2.04 -22.83 -22.08
CA THR A 381 2.76 -23.17 -20.85
C THR A 381 4.05 -22.35 -20.83
N LEU A 382 4.25 -21.57 -19.78
CA LEU A 382 5.41 -20.73 -19.56
C LEU A 382 6.24 -21.29 -18.38
N PRO A 383 7.52 -21.63 -18.63
CA PRO A 383 8.42 -22.01 -17.54
C PRO A 383 8.76 -20.79 -16.68
N MET A 384 8.54 -20.87 -15.36
CA MET A 384 8.76 -19.75 -14.43
C MET A 384 10.20 -19.69 -13.92
N LYS A 385 11.06 -20.63 -14.27
CA LYS A 385 12.44 -20.79 -13.78
C LYS A 385 13.31 -19.54 -13.94
N LEU A 386 13.04 -18.71 -14.95
CA LEU A 386 13.79 -17.48 -15.22
C LEU A 386 13.41 -16.33 -14.27
N PHE A 387 12.26 -16.40 -13.60
CA PHE A 387 11.68 -15.24 -12.95
C PHE A 387 11.84 -15.30 -11.41
N ASN A 388 12.18 -14.14 -10.84
CA ASN A 388 12.09 -13.90 -9.41
C ASN A 388 10.65 -13.62 -8.97
N SER A 389 10.44 -13.58 -7.65
CA SER A 389 9.15 -13.27 -7.04
C SER A 389 8.59 -11.94 -7.55
N THR A 390 7.46 -12.01 -8.25
CA THR A 390 6.74 -10.84 -8.76
C THR A 390 5.29 -11.18 -9.12
N GLU A 391 4.48 -10.15 -9.38
CA GLU A 391 3.13 -10.28 -9.91
C GLU A 391 3.14 -10.03 -11.40
N PHE A 392 2.54 -10.94 -12.17
CA PHE A 392 2.43 -10.84 -13.62
C PHE A 392 0.98 -10.66 -14.07
N LYS A 393 0.83 -9.91 -15.17
CA LYS A 393 -0.39 -9.85 -15.96
C LYS A 393 -0.10 -10.34 -17.38
N ILE A 394 -0.89 -11.30 -17.85
CA ILE A 394 -0.85 -11.73 -19.26
C ILE A 394 -1.94 -10.98 -20.00
N VAL A 395 -1.56 -10.31 -21.08
CA VAL A 395 -2.47 -9.68 -22.04
C VAL A 395 -2.31 -10.35 -23.39
N ALA A 396 -3.38 -10.46 -24.15
CA ALA A 396 -3.34 -11.03 -25.49
C ALA A 396 -3.93 -10.08 -26.52
N SER A 397 -3.44 -10.19 -27.73
CA SER A 397 -3.95 -9.47 -28.91
C SER A 397 -4.19 -10.41 -30.07
N ILE A 398 -5.26 -10.14 -30.83
CA ILE A 398 -5.48 -10.74 -32.15
C ILE A 398 -5.13 -9.70 -33.21
N ARG A 399 -4.32 -10.13 -34.17
CA ARG A 399 -3.73 -9.28 -35.19
C ARG A 399 -3.97 -9.88 -36.59
N GLU A 400 -3.94 -9.04 -37.61
CA GLU A 400 -3.98 -9.45 -39.03
C GLU A 400 -2.82 -8.80 -39.78
N ASN A 401 -2.39 -9.41 -40.88
CA ASN A 401 -1.39 -8.78 -41.77
C ASN A 401 -1.96 -7.52 -42.41
N TYR A 402 -1.13 -6.51 -42.62
CA TYR A 402 -1.54 -5.36 -43.44
C TYR A 402 -1.95 -5.84 -44.83
N PRO A 403 -3.04 -5.31 -45.39
CA PRO A 403 -3.48 -5.67 -46.75
C PRO A 403 -2.50 -5.21 -47.80
N ASP A 404 -1.69 -4.21 -47.52
CA ASP A 404 -0.67 -3.67 -48.43
C ASP A 404 0.67 -4.37 -48.18
N LYS A 405 1.23 -4.99 -49.22
CA LYS A 405 2.50 -5.74 -49.16
C LYS A 405 3.73 -4.86 -48.90
N GLU A 406 3.59 -3.54 -49.04
CA GLU A 406 4.65 -2.58 -48.73
C GLU A 406 4.79 -2.27 -47.26
N GLN A 407 3.71 -2.48 -46.48
CA GLN A 407 3.74 -2.32 -45.00
C GLN A 407 4.14 -3.63 -44.34
N ARG A 408 5.33 -3.65 -43.74
CA ARG A 408 5.79 -4.76 -42.90
C ARG A 408 5.12 -4.70 -41.52
N GLY A 409 4.59 -5.84 -41.04
CA GLY A 409 4.02 -5.99 -39.73
C GLY A 409 2.55 -6.41 -39.72
N THR A 410 1.92 -6.32 -38.55
CA THR A 410 0.54 -6.74 -38.33
C THR A 410 -0.29 -5.61 -37.74
N LYS A 411 -1.58 -5.52 -38.13
CA LYS A 411 -2.56 -4.59 -37.61
C LYS A 411 -3.31 -5.23 -36.44
N LEU A 412 -3.51 -4.48 -35.37
CA LEU A 412 -4.30 -4.90 -34.21
C LEU A 412 -5.80 -4.98 -34.58
N VAL A 413 -6.43 -6.10 -34.25
CA VAL A 413 -7.86 -6.37 -34.48
C VAL A 413 -8.63 -6.40 -33.16
N ALA A 414 -8.14 -7.13 -32.17
CA ALA A 414 -8.73 -7.20 -30.83
C ALA A 414 -7.66 -7.36 -29.76
N PHE A 415 -7.98 -7.00 -28.52
CA PHE A 415 -7.06 -7.15 -27.39
C PHE A 415 -7.82 -7.39 -26.08
N THR A 416 -7.14 -7.99 -25.11
CA THR A 416 -7.68 -8.20 -23.78
C THR A 416 -7.52 -6.93 -22.93
N ASN A 417 -8.54 -6.63 -22.10
CA ASN A 417 -8.54 -5.60 -21.09
C ASN A 417 -8.38 -6.22 -19.68
N ASP A 418 -8.53 -5.44 -18.61
CA ASP A 418 -8.37 -5.94 -17.23
C ASP A 418 -9.37 -7.02 -16.82
N LYS A 419 -10.54 -7.10 -17.47
CA LYS A 419 -11.57 -8.08 -17.14
C LYS A 419 -11.32 -9.45 -17.77
N ASN A 420 -10.70 -9.48 -18.93
CA ASN A 420 -10.48 -10.69 -19.72
C ASN A 420 -8.99 -11.06 -19.89
N SER A 421 -8.08 -10.39 -19.16
CA SER A 421 -6.67 -10.73 -18.97
C SER A 421 -6.50 -11.78 -17.86
N CYS A 422 -5.30 -12.33 -17.72
CA CYS A 422 -4.92 -13.24 -16.65
C CYS A 422 -3.88 -12.63 -15.75
N PHE A 423 -4.08 -12.73 -14.43
CA PHE A 423 -3.13 -12.32 -13.41
C PHE A 423 -2.66 -13.55 -12.63
N PHE A 424 -1.36 -13.60 -12.30
CA PHE A 424 -0.76 -14.62 -11.46
C PHE A 424 0.49 -14.08 -10.78
N SER A 425 1.03 -14.80 -9.79
CA SER A 425 2.25 -14.41 -9.08
C SER A 425 3.24 -15.57 -9.00
N VAL A 426 4.53 -15.23 -9.06
CA VAL A 426 5.64 -16.13 -8.78
C VAL A 426 6.16 -15.81 -7.40
N HIS A 427 6.23 -16.83 -6.52
CA HIS A 427 6.74 -16.70 -5.16
C HIS A 427 7.84 -17.71 -4.96
N ASN A 428 9.04 -17.24 -4.61
CA ASN A 428 10.18 -18.08 -4.29
C ASN A 428 10.52 -17.93 -2.82
N ASP A 429 10.83 -19.02 -2.15
CA ASP A 429 11.18 -19.05 -0.71
C ASP A 429 12.55 -18.42 -0.40
N TYR A 430 13.32 -18.08 -1.41
CA TYR A 430 14.64 -17.49 -1.25
C TYR A 430 14.55 -16.02 -0.89
N MET A 431 15.10 -15.65 0.27
CA MET A 431 15.28 -14.27 0.73
C MET A 431 16.36 -13.54 -0.09
N ARG A 432 16.17 -13.39 -1.39
CA ARG A 432 17.04 -12.55 -2.23
C ARG A 432 16.40 -11.19 -2.46
N PRO A 433 17.19 -10.12 -2.59
CA PRO A 433 16.64 -8.81 -2.90
C PRO A 433 15.81 -8.88 -4.18
N ASP A 434 14.54 -8.55 -4.08
CA ASP A 434 13.53 -8.59 -5.15
C ASP A 434 13.74 -7.58 -6.28
N TYR A 435 14.95 -7.03 -6.44
CA TYR A 435 15.22 -5.93 -7.36
C TYR A 435 15.36 -6.36 -8.82
N ALA A 436 15.83 -7.57 -9.08
CA ALA A 436 15.98 -8.10 -10.43
C ALA A 436 14.83 -9.02 -10.82
N LEU A 437 14.35 -8.90 -12.05
CA LEU A 437 13.31 -9.78 -12.58
C LEU A 437 13.85 -11.19 -12.83
N ILE A 438 15.08 -11.31 -13.29
CA ILE A 438 15.73 -12.59 -13.62
C ILE A 438 16.57 -13.04 -12.41
N SER A 439 16.41 -14.31 -12.03
CA SER A 439 17.22 -14.89 -10.94
C SER A 439 18.70 -14.98 -11.34
N PRO A 440 19.63 -14.54 -10.46
CA PRO A 440 21.07 -14.63 -10.73
C PRO A 440 21.55 -16.07 -11.05
N ASP A 441 20.89 -17.08 -10.52
CA ASP A 441 21.23 -18.48 -10.75
C ASP A 441 20.96 -18.94 -12.20
N GLN A 442 20.12 -18.19 -12.91
CA GLN A 442 19.77 -18.47 -14.31
C GLN A 442 20.72 -17.78 -15.32
N LEU A 443 21.54 -16.84 -14.83
CA LEU A 443 22.54 -16.12 -15.62
C LEU A 443 23.92 -16.37 -15.02
N PRO A 444 24.61 -17.46 -15.37
CA PRO A 444 25.96 -17.72 -14.89
C PRO A 444 26.90 -16.65 -15.43
N LEU A 445 27.38 -15.76 -14.55
CA LEU A 445 28.35 -14.75 -14.89
C LEU A 445 29.77 -15.37 -14.89
N LYS A 446 30.52 -15.15 -15.96
CA LYS A 446 31.95 -15.41 -15.97
C LYS A 446 32.65 -14.21 -15.37
N GLN A 447 33.45 -14.44 -14.32
CA GLN A 447 34.30 -13.42 -13.71
C GLN A 447 35.73 -13.70 -14.07
N GLU A 448 36.45 -12.67 -14.49
CA GLU A 448 37.89 -12.71 -14.74
C GLU A 448 38.52 -11.46 -14.12
N TYR A 449 39.53 -11.65 -13.30
CA TYR A 449 40.32 -10.54 -12.77
C TYR A 449 41.26 -10.04 -13.89
N VAL A 450 41.04 -8.82 -14.35
CA VAL A 450 41.93 -8.16 -15.28
C VAL A 450 43.01 -7.42 -14.44
N PRO A 451 44.31 -7.69 -14.66
CA PRO A 451 45.36 -6.93 -13.97
C PRO A 451 45.22 -5.44 -14.28
N VAL A 452 45.14 -4.60 -13.25
CA VAL A 452 45.23 -3.15 -13.39
C VAL A 452 46.71 -2.85 -13.50
N GLU A 453 47.18 -2.19 -14.58
CA GLU A 453 48.52 -1.66 -14.63
C GLU A 453 48.68 -0.68 -13.45
N ASP A 454 49.66 -0.95 -12.57
CA ASP A 454 49.88 -0.17 -11.39
C ASP A 454 50.05 1.30 -11.78
N ALA A 455 49.23 2.18 -11.19
CA ALA A 455 49.45 3.61 -11.24
C ALA A 455 50.88 3.89 -10.69
N PRO A 456 51.69 4.78 -11.31
CA PRO A 456 53.07 5.02 -10.87
C PRO A 456 53.04 5.38 -9.39
N GLU A 457 53.83 4.64 -8.59
CA GLU A 457 54.02 4.89 -7.17
C GLU A 457 54.39 6.36 -6.96
N GLU A 458 53.56 7.13 -6.28
CA GLU A 458 53.94 8.42 -5.72
C GLU A 458 55.10 8.19 -4.76
N LYS A 459 56.31 8.60 -5.19
CA LYS A 459 57.51 8.60 -4.35
C LYS A 459 57.22 9.48 -3.15
N THR A 460 56.93 8.87 -2.02
CA THR A 460 56.95 9.51 -0.72
C THR A 460 58.37 10.00 -0.47
N GLN A 461 58.58 11.29 -0.57
CA GLN A 461 59.81 11.92 -0.11
C GLN A 461 59.88 11.80 1.41
N THR A 462 60.63 10.83 1.90
CA THR A 462 61.08 10.82 3.29
C THR A 462 62.16 11.89 3.43
N GLU A 463 61.82 13.02 4.06
CA GLU A 463 62.78 13.97 4.57
C GLU A 463 63.53 13.31 5.74
N ASP A 464 64.75 12.92 5.46
CA ASP A 464 65.78 12.59 6.51
C ASP A 464 66.10 13.84 7.32
N ALA A 465 65.51 13.94 8.50
CA ALA A 465 66.03 14.86 9.54
C ALA A 465 67.13 14.14 10.31
N GLN A 466 68.36 14.23 9.81
CA GLN A 466 69.51 13.93 10.63
C GLN A 466 69.75 15.08 11.61
N ALA A 467 69.70 14.78 12.89
CA ALA A 467 70.09 15.63 13.99
C ALA A 467 71.60 15.77 14.02
N ASP A 468 72.06 16.98 13.94
CA ASP A 468 73.41 17.33 14.34
C ASP A 468 73.45 17.56 15.85
N SER A 469 74.09 16.62 16.58
CA SER A 469 74.59 16.82 17.91
C SER A 469 76.10 17.03 17.83
N GLN A 470 76.56 18.24 18.07
CA GLN A 470 77.87 18.53 18.73
C GLN A 470 78.26 20.00 18.57
N ALA A 471 78.09 20.77 19.59
CA ALA A 471 79.12 21.66 20.24
C ALA A 471 78.40 22.66 21.15
#